data_ab1ba147e97d90506783943d51230797
#
_entry.id   ab1ba147e97d90506783943d51230797
#
_cell.length_a   1.000
_cell.length_b   1.000
_cell.length_c   1.000
_cell.angle_alpha   90.00
_cell.angle_beta   90.00
_cell.angle_gamma   90.00
#
_symmetry.space_group_name_H-M   'P 1'
#
loop_
_entity.id
_entity.type
_entity.pdbx_description
1 polymer ?
#
loop_
_entity_poly.entity_id
_entity_poly.type
_entity_poly.pdbx_seq_one_letter_code
_entity_poly.pdbx_strand_id
1 'polypeptide(L)'
;MKKRVLFICGSINQTRQLHKIAKHMPEVDASFSPYYCDGILEAARRSRLLDWTILGDKMKDRCLAYLLTYDLDVDYQGARGPYDLAVTCSDLIIPRNIRRTPTVLVQEGMTDPENLAYQIVRRLRFLPRWLASTSTTGLSGLYDRFCVASEGYRDLFTGKGVPPERIVVTGIPNFDDCARFMKNDFPLKHYVLVCTSDMRETFKFENRRRFIRKAVRIAGTRQLVFKLHPNENHARAEREIHAHAPGALVYTTGNTEEMIANCDVLITRYSTTVYVGLALGKECYSDFPMEELRRMVPLQNRRAAQNIAEVCSALLEERSAGEEIHAGSRRRLHAGRESMYRILRDGLFRGSGA
;
A
#
# COMPACT_ATOMS: atom_id res chain seq x y z
N MET A 1 -8.93 -27.98 -5.61
CA MET A 1 -9.07 -27.18 -4.37
C MET A 1 -8.91 -25.72 -4.77
N LYS A 2 -9.64 -24.77 -4.12
CA LYS A 2 -9.41 -23.35 -4.34
C LYS A 2 -8.01 -22.97 -3.86
N LYS A 3 -7.35 -22.06 -4.58
CA LYS A 3 -6.06 -21.46 -4.15
C LYS A 3 -6.28 -20.58 -2.94
N ARG A 4 -5.37 -20.63 -1.97
CA ARG A 4 -5.45 -19.88 -0.72
C ARG A 4 -4.63 -18.61 -0.83
N VAL A 5 -5.27 -17.44 -0.64
CA VAL A 5 -4.63 -16.14 -0.76
C VAL A 5 -4.72 -15.37 0.56
N LEU A 6 -3.58 -14.90 1.07
CA LEU A 6 -3.50 -14.07 2.27
C LEU A 6 -3.39 -12.59 1.90
N PHE A 7 -4.36 -11.79 2.32
CA PHE A 7 -4.33 -10.33 2.21
C PHE A 7 -3.84 -9.71 3.52
N ILE A 8 -2.68 -9.04 3.48
CA ILE A 8 -2.03 -8.49 4.67
C ILE A 8 -2.35 -7.01 4.83
N CYS A 9 -3.22 -6.70 5.76
CA CYS A 9 -3.63 -5.36 6.14
C CYS A 9 -2.60 -4.73 7.10
N GLY A 10 -2.59 -3.41 7.22
CA GLY A 10 -1.72 -2.69 8.15
C GLY A 10 -2.31 -1.33 8.54
N SER A 11 -3.20 -0.80 7.68
CA SER A 11 -3.99 0.39 7.92
C SER A 11 -5.40 0.20 7.37
N ILE A 12 -6.33 1.06 7.77
CA ILE A 12 -7.70 1.02 7.22
C ILE A 12 -7.74 1.27 5.70
N ASN A 13 -6.82 2.11 5.20
CA ASN A 13 -6.72 2.38 3.76
C ASN A 13 -6.24 1.14 3.00
N GLN A 14 -5.21 0.46 3.50
CA GLN A 14 -4.71 -0.80 2.96
C GLN A 14 -5.80 -1.88 3.00
N THR A 15 -6.51 -2.01 4.12
CA THR A 15 -7.61 -2.99 4.30
C THR A 15 -8.70 -2.78 3.25
N ARG A 16 -9.15 -1.53 3.05
CA ARG A 16 -10.15 -1.19 2.03
C ARG A 16 -9.68 -1.51 0.61
N GLN A 17 -8.41 -1.22 0.32
CA GLN A 17 -7.79 -1.48 -0.98
C GLN A 17 -7.72 -2.99 -1.25
N LEU A 18 -7.23 -3.77 -0.30
CA LEU A 18 -7.11 -5.22 -0.40
C LEU A 18 -8.48 -5.91 -0.48
N HIS A 19 -9.48 -5.42 0.26
CA HIS A 19 -10.86 -5.92 0.15
C HIS A 19 -11.44 -5.68 -1.25
N LYS A 20 -11.21 -4.52 -1.87
CA LYS A 20 -11.63 -4.26 -3.26
C LYS A 20 -10.97 -5.24 -4.24
N ILE A 21 -9.69 -5.55 -4.06
CA ILE A 21 -8.96 -6.51 -4.90
C ILE A 21 -9.54 -7.92 -4.72
N ALA A 22 -9.74 -8.38 -3.49
CA ALA A 22 -10.28 -9.70 -3.18
C ALA A 22 -11.68 -9.93 -3.80
N LYS A 23 -12.50 -8.88 -3.91
CA LYS A 23 -13.81 -8.97 -4.59
C LYS A 23 -13.72 -9.35 -6.07
N HIS A 24 -12.59 -9.13 -6.72
CA HIS A 24 -12.33 -9.52 -8.11
C HIS A 24 -11.65 -10.89 -8.24
N MET A 25 -11.53 -11.65 -7.12
CA MET A 25 -10.93 -12.98 -7.07
C MET A 25 -11.89 -13.98 -6.39
N PRO A 26 -13.12 -14.19 -6.89
CA PRO A 26 -14.12 -15.05 -6.23
C PRO A 26 -13.74 -16.54 -6.25
N GLU A 27 -12.80 -16.92 -7.12
CA GLU A 27 -12.29 -18.28 -7.29
C GLU A 27 -11.31 -18.71 -6.20
N VAL A 28 -10.75 -17.77 -5.44
CA VAL A 28 -9.78 -18.11 -4.37
C VAL A 28 -10.43 -18.23 -2.99
N ASP A 29 -9.71 -18.84 -2.08
CA ASP A 29 -10.00 -18.85 -0.63
C ASP A 29 -9.22 -17.69 0.00
N ALA A 30 -9.90 -16.57 0.23
CA ALA A 30 -9.30 -15.32 0.68
C ALA A 30 -9.32 -15.19 2.19
N SER A 31 -8.16 -15.09 2.83
CA SER A 31 -8.01 -14.77 4.25
C SER A 31 -7.34 -13.41 4.45
N PHE A 32 -7.70 -12.70 5.50
CA PHE A 32 -7.20 -11.37 5.80
C PHE A 32 -6.47 -11.34 7.13
N SER A 33 -5.23 -10.81 7.14
CA SER A 33 -4.50 -10.55 8.38
C SER A 33 -4.59 -9.06 8.73
N PRO A 34 -5.17 -8.69 9.90
CA PRO A 34 -5.25 -7.29 10.31
C PRO A 34 -3.90 -6.70 10.74
N TYR A 35 -2.88 -7.54 10.82
CA TYR A 35 -1.56 -7.19 11.33
C TYR A 35 -0.46 -8.03 10.68
N TYR A 36 0.76 -7.46 10.55
CA TYR A 36 1.85 -8.08 9.78
C TYR A 36 3.20 -8.16 10.52
N CYS A 37 3.32 -7.73 11.78
CA CYS A 37 4.59 -7.82 12.52
C CYS A 37 4.73 -9.16 13.24
N ASP A 38 5.97 -9.62 13.33
CA ASP A 38 6.36 -10.81 14.08
C ASP A 38 7.60 -10.54 14.97
N GLY A 39 7.99 -11.51 15.78
CA GLY A 39 9.21 -11.48 16.59
C GLY A 39 9.30 -10.28 17.55
N ILE A 40 10.41 -9.53 17.48
CA ILE A 40 10.69 -8.42 18.39
C ILE A 40 9.64 -7.29 18.26
N LEU A 41 9.16 -7.00 17.04
CA LEU A 41 8.13 -5.98 16.82
C LEU A 41 6.79 -6.39 17.42
N GLU A 42 6.44 -7.66 17.36
CA GLU A 42 5.24 -8.17 18.04
C GLU A 42 5.39 -8.11 19.57
N ALA A 43 6.56 -8.42 20.12
CA ALA A 43 6.84 -8.25 21.55
C ALA A 43 6.73 -6.77 21.97
N ALA A 44 7.28 -5.85 21.19
CA ALA A 44 7.18 -4.42 21.43
C ALA A 44 5.74 -3.90 21.36
N ARG A 45 4.91 -4.44 20.44
CA ARG A 45 3.48 -4.12 20.39
C ARG A 45 2.76 -4.59 21.65
N ARG A 46 2.98 -5.84 22.08
CA ARG A 46 2.36 -6.41 23.30
C ARG A 46 2.72 -5.62 24.56
N SER A 47 3.91 -5.03 24.60
CA SER A 47 4.34 -4.14 25.68
C SER A 47 3.89 -2.69 25.49
N ARG A 48 3.01 -2.39 24.51
CA ARG A 48 2.46 -1.07 24.18
C ARG A 48 3.50 -0.02 23.76
N LEU A 49 4.72 -0.41 23.46
CA LEU A 49 5.77 0.51 23.02
C LEU A 49 5.53 1.06 21.61
N LEU A 50 4.59 0.48 20.85
CA LEU A 50 4.25 0.88 19.49
C LEU A 50 2.87 1.56 19.38
N ASP A 51 2.17 1.85 20.47
CA ASP A 51 0.79 2.36 20.47
C ASP A 51 0.61 3.72 19.77
N TRP A 52 1.68 4.50 19.69
CA TRP A 52 1.71 5.78 18.99
C TRP A 52 2.05 5.65 17.49
N THR A 53 2.30 4.46 16.99
CA THR A 53 2.66 4.17 15.60
C THR A 53 1.53 3.46 14.85
N ILE A 54 1.70 3.29 13.53
CA ILE A 54 0.81 2.46 12.71
C ILE A 54 0.85 0.97 13.08
N LEU A 55 1.85 0.54 13.86
CA LEU A 55 2.02 -0.84 14.33
C LEU A 55 1.33 -1.10 15.68
N GLY A 56 0.73 -0.08 16.29
CA GLY A 56 0.03 -0.18 17.57
C GLY A 56 -1.35 -0.83 17.47
N ASP A 57 -1.90 -1.20 18.63
CA ASP A 57 -3.20 -1.89 18.73
C ASP A 57 -4.35 -1.10 18.12
N LYS A 58 -4.35 0.22 18.24
CA LYS A 58 -5.40 1.09 17.70
C LYS A 58 -5.62 0.88 16.18
N MET A 59 -4.55 0.72 15.41
CA MET A 59 -4.66 0.48 13.96
C MET A 59 -5.09 -0.93 13.66
N LYS A 60 -4.51 -1.92 14.34
CA LYS A 60 -4.91 -3.33 14.26
C LYS A 60 -6.41 -3.49 14.53
N ASP A 61 -6.91 -2.88 15.62
CA ASP A 61 -8.32 -3.02 16.03
C ASP A 61 -9.27 -2.35 15.03
N ARG A 62 -8.88 -1.23 14.44
CA ARG A 62 -9.64 -0.60 13.34
C ARG A 62 -9.71 -1.49 12.09
N CYS A 63 -8.60 -2.13 11.73
CA CYS A 63 -8.58 -3.09 10.62
C CYS A 63 -9.47 -4.29 10.94
N LEU A 64 -9.34 -4.87 12.15
CA LEU A 64 -10.16 -6.00 12.59
C LEU A 64 -11.65 -5.66 12.59
N ALA A 65 -12.03 -4.51 13.12
CA ALA A 65 -13.42 -4.05 13.13
C ALA A 65 -13.98 -3.95 11.70
N TYR A 66 -13.20 -3.42 10.76
CA TYR A 66 -13.59 -3.39 9.35
C TYR A 66 -13.79 -4.80 8.77
N LEU A 67 -12.82 -5.72 9.00
CA LEU A 67 -12.90 -7.09 8.49
C LEU A 67 -14.14 -7.82 9.01
N LEU A 68 -14.44 -7.68 10.30
CA LEU A 68 -15.63 -8.25 10.93
C LEU A 68 -16.94 -7.63 10.41
N THR A 69 -16.96 -6.31 10.17
CA THR A 69 -18.15 -5.61 9.62
C THR A 69 -18.53 -6.14 8.23
N TYR A 70 -17.55 -6.56 7.44
CA TYR A 70 -17.78 -7.09 6.09
C TYR A 70 -17.75 -8.63 6.02
N ASP A 71 -17.80 -9.32 7.17
CA ASP A 71 -17.78 -10.79 7.29
C ASP A 71 -16.63 -11.43 6.49
N LEU A 72 -15.43 -10.85 6.58
CA LEU A 72 -14.24 -11.33 5.91
C LEU A 72 -13.49 -12.33 6.80
N ASP A 73 -12.99 -13.41 6.20
CA ASP A 73 -12.23 -14.44 6.93
C ASP A 73 -10.93 -13.88 7.50
N VAL A 74 -10.78 -13.93 8.82
CA VAL A 74 -9.61 -13.38 9.51
C VAL A 74 -8.62 -14.47 9.88
N ASP A 75 -7.37 -14.31 9.42
CA ASP A 75 -6.23 -15.13 9.86
C ASP A 75 -5.10 -14.23 10.40
N TYR A 76 -5.02 -14.12 11.71
CA TYR A 76 -4.02 -13.29 12.37
C TYR A 76 -2.60 -13.76 12.05
N GLN A 77 -1.80 -12.86 11.45
CA GLN A 77 -0.42 -13.13 11.00
C GLN A 77 -0.28 -14.25 9.95
N GLY A 78 -1.36 -14.70 9.32
CA GLY A 78 -1.32 -15.81 8.38
C GLY A 78 -0.93 -17.14 9.02
N ALA A 79 -1.37 -17.37 10.29
CA ALA A 79 -0.97 -18.53 11.08
C ALA A 79 -1.54 -19.86 10.55
N ARG A 80 -2.68 -19.81 9.81
CA ARG A 80 -3.33 -21.00 9.24
C ARG A 80 -2.69 -21.47 7.92
N GLY A 81 -1.58 -20.84 7.49
CA GLY A 81 -0.87 -21.23 6.25
C GLY A 81 -0.70 -22.75 6.07
N PRO A 82 -0.16 -23.21 4.95
CA PRO A 82 0.46 -22.42 3.89
C PRO A 82 -0.55 -21.70 2.99
N TYR A 83 -0.08 -20.63 2.33
CA TYR A 83 -0.79 -19.86 1.33
C TYR A 83 -0.12 -19.99 -0.02
N ASP A 84 -0.90 -20.00 -1.11
CA ASP A 84 -0.40 -20.03 -2.49
C ASP A 84 0.08 -18.64 -2.94
N LEU A 85 -0.51 -17.56 -2.36
CA LEU A 85 -0.16 -16.18 -2.65
C LEU A 85 -0.35 -15.30 -1.42
N ALA A 86 0.49 -14.28 -1.26
CA ALA A 86 0.28 -13.17 -0.33
C ALA A 86 0.13 -11.86 -1.11
N VAL A 87 -0.77 -10.99 -0.66
CA VAL A 87 -0.97 -9.65 -1.21
C VAL A 87 -0.82 -8.64 -0.09
N THR A 88 0.08 -7.68 -0.24
CA THR A 88 0.38 -6.68 0.79
C THR A 88 0.55 -5.29 0.20
N CYS A 89 0.23 -4.24 0.98
CA CYS A 89 0.50 -2.86 0.58
C CYS A 89 1.80 -2.31 1.16
N SER A 90 2.56 -3.10 1.93
CA SER A 90 3.83 -2.68 2.49
C SER A 90 4.84 -3.81 2.47
N ASP A 91 6.06 -3.50 2.02
CA ASP A 91 7.21 -4.40 2.05
C ASP A 91 8.27 -3.97 3.08
N LEU A 92 7.95 -3.00 3.93
CA LEU A 92 8.84 -2.51 4.99
C LEU A 92 9.08 -3.58 6.06
N ILE A 93 8.02 -4.35 6.36
CA ILE A 93 8.04 -5.47 7.30
C ILE A 93 7.25 -6.62 6.64
N ILE A 94 7.91 -7.73 6.42
CA ILE A 94 7.30 -8.95 5.87
C ILE A 94 7.45 -10.07 6.89
N PRO A 95 6.34 -10.65 7.40
CA PRO A 95 6.37 -11.75 8.37
C PRO A 95 7.20 -12.93 7.87
N ARG A 96 7.91 -13.60 8.78
CA ARG A 96 8.85 -14.67 8.43
C ARG A 96 8.17 -15.86 7.76
N ASN A 97 6.96 -16.20 8.20
CA ASN A 97 6.18 -17.33 7.70
C ASN A 97 5.75 -17.18 6.23
N ILE A 98 5.66 -15.94 5.71
CA ILE A 98 5.24 -15.69 4.33
C ILE A 98 6.38 -15.31 3.38
N ARG A 99 7.63 -15.17 3.85
CA ARG A 99 8.78 -14.74 3.02
C ARG A 99 9.08 -15.64 1.83
N ARG A 100 8.60 -16.89 1.85
CA ARG A 100 8.73 -17.85 0.75
C ARG A 100 7.46 -17.99 -0.07
N THR A 101 6.38 -17.37 0.36
CA THR A 101 5.12 -17.35 -0.37
C THR A 101 5.24 -16.34 -1.51
N PRO A 102 4.82 -16.70 -2.74
CA PRO A 102 4.70 -15.74 -3.83
C PRO A 102 3.94 -14.52 -3.36
N THR A 103 4.45 -13.32 -3.68
CA THR A 103 3.92 -12.09 -3.08
C THR A 103 3.69 -11.01 -4.14
N VAL A 104 2.51 -10.42 -4.12
CA VAL A 104 2.20 -9.19 -4.86
C VAL A 104 2.22 -8.01 -3.89
N LEU A 105 3.12 -7.06 -4.16
CA LEU A 105 3.17 -5.78 -3.48
C LEU A 105 2.26 -4.80 -4.22
N VAL A 106 1.41 -4.07 -3.49
CA VAL A 106 0.49 -3.07 -4.05
C VAL A 106 0.82 -1.72 -3.45
N GLN A 107 1.05 -0.72 -4.28
CA GLN A 107 1.28 0.64 -3.80
C GLN A 107 0.04 1.17 -3.07
N GLU A 108 0.22 1.73 -1.85
CA GLU A 108 -0.89 2.31 -1.06
C GLU A 108 -1.23 3.73 -1.50
N GLY A 109 -0.21 4.52 -1.77
CA GLY A 109 -0.35 5.94 -2.09
C GLY A 109 1.00 6.59 -2.37
N MET A 110 1.13 7.87 -2.03
CA MET A 110 2.39 8.62 -2.15
C MET A 110 3.45 8.05 -1.20
N THR A 111 4.68 7.93 -1.69
CA THR A 111 5.84 7.60 -0.85
C THR A 111 6.49 8.85 -0.28
N ASP A 112 7.08 8.73 0.90
CA ASP A 112 7.89 9.82 1.48
C ASP A 112 9.07 10.18 0.55
N PRO A 113 9.52 11.45 0.57
CA PRO A 113 10.68 11.87 -0.19
C PRO A 113 11.97 11.20 0.32
N GLU A 114 12.96 11.09 -0.56
CA GLU A 114 14.29 10.58 -0.26
C GLU A 114 15.07 11.56 0.60
N ASN A 115 14.93 11.42 1.90
CA ASN A 115 15.59 12.26 2.90
C ASN A 115 16.92 11.63 3.40
N LEU A 116 17.55 12.26 4.39
CA LEU A 116 18.79 11.76 4.99
C LEU A 116 18.64 10.32 5.55
N ALA A 117 17.50 10.01 6.18
CA ALA A 117 17.23 8.66 6.70
C ALA A 117 17.22 7.61 5.58
N TYR A 118 16.63 7.94 4.43
CA TYR A 118 16.67 7.08 3.23
C TYR A 118 18.13 6.82 2.79
N GLN A 119 18.97 7.87 2.69
CA GLN A 119 20.36 7.73 2.27
C GLN A 119 21.16 6.85 3.23
N ILE A 120 20.94 7.01 4.54
CA ILE A 120 21.58 6.20 5.57
C ILE A 120 21.16 4.72 5.45
N VAL A 121 19.86 4.45 5.39
CA VAL A 121 19.33 3.09 5.30
C VAL A 121 19.76 2.41 3.99
N ARG A 122 19.79 3.14 2.88
CA ARG A 122 20.28 2.64 1.60
C ARG A 122 21.76 2.25 1.64
N ARG A 123 22.60 3.04 2.33
CA ARG A 123 24.03 2.79 2.46
C ARG A 123 24.35 1.68 3.46
N LEU A 124 23.61 1.64 4.57
CA LEU A 124 23.80 0.70 5.67
C LEU A 124 22.73 -0.40 5.61
N ARG A 125 22.92 -1.37 4.71
CA ARG A 125 21.93 -2.43 4.40
C ARG A 125 21.49 -3.29 5.59
N PHE A 126 22.20 -3.24 6.73
CA PHE A 126 21.80 -3.94 7.96
C PHE A 126 20.73 -3.19 8.76
N LEU A 127 20.50 -1.89 8.48
CA LEU A 127 19.47 -1.12 9.15
C LEU A 127 18.07 -1.51 8.64
N PRO A 128 17.08 -1.59 9.53
CA PRO A 128 15.71 -1.86 9.17
C PRO A 128 15.15 -0.76 8.25
N ARG A 129 14.53 -1.16 7.12
CA ARG A 129 13.98 -0.21 6.12
C ARG A 129 12.87 0.67 6.65
N TRP A 130 12.11 0.21 7.64
CA TRP A 130 11.06 0.99 8.28
C TRP A 130 11.57 2.28 8.97
N LEU A 131 12.90 2.39 9.27
CA LEU A 131 13.50 3.64 9.76
C LEU A 131 13.44 4.79 8.74
N ALA A 132 13.40 4.48 7.46
CA ALA A 132 13.25 5.45 6.37
C ALA A 132 11.81 5.53 5.85
N SER A 133 10.84 4.96 6.56
CA SER A 133 9.42 4.99 6.22
C SER A 133 9.14 4.53 4.79
N THR A 134 8.08 5.04 4.15
CA THR A 134 7.66 4.66 2.80
C THR A 134 8.63 5.05 1.69
N SER A 135 9.67 5.86 1.97
CA SER A 135 10.69 6.18 0.97
C SER A 135 11.47 4.93 0.48
N THR A 136 11.49 3.85 1.28
CA THR A 136 12.12 2.55 0.93
C THR A 136 11.12 1.51 0.42
N THR A 137 9.87 1.87 0.15
CA THR A 137 8.89 0.97 -0.46
C THR A 137 9.43 0.40 -1.77
N GLY A 138 9.20 -0.88 -2.00
CA GLY A 138 9.66 -1.60 -3.19
C GLY A 138 11.10 -2.12 -3.11
N LEU A 139 11.89 -1.73 -2.10
CA LEU A 139 13.31 -2.10 -2.02
C LEU A 139 13.60 -3.39 -1.22
N SER A 140 12.57 -4.16 -0.83
CA SER A 140 12.79 -5.43 -0.11
C SER A 140 13.32 -6.55 -1.00
N GLY A 141 12.89 -6.55 -2.25
CA GLY A 141 13.07 -7.70 -3.15
C GLY A 141 12.28 -8.97 -2.74
N LEU A 142 11.45 -8.88 -1.68
CA LEU A 142 10.67 -10.00 -1.12
C LEU A 142 9.24 -10.05 -1.70
N TYR A 143 9.10 -9.74 -2.98
CA TYR A 143 7.86 -9.84 -3.75
C TYR A 143 8.18 -10.22 -5.21
N ASP A 144 7.22 -10.82 -5.88
CA ASP A 144 7.34 -11.26 -7.28
C ASP A 144 6.84 -10.18 -8.25
N ARG A 145 5.76 -9.48 -7.90
CA ARG A 145 5.19 -8.37 -8.69
C ARG A 145 4.92 -7.16 -7.80
N PHE A 146 5.12 -5.97 -8.34
CA PHE A 146 4.83 -4.70 -7.68
C PHE A 146 3.85 -3.88 -8.52
N CYS A 147 2.62 -3.80 -8.06
CA CYS A 147 1.54 -3.03 -8.68
C CYS A 147 1.65 -1.56 -8.28
N VAL A 148 1.84 -0.67 -9.25
CA VAL A 148 2.07 0.75 -9.02
C VAL A 148 0.97 1.62 -9.63
N ALA A 149 0.87 2.87 -9.14
CA ALA A 149 -0.21 3.80 -9.43
C ALA A 149 -0.24 4.30 -10.88
N SER A 150 0.93 4.50 -11.49
CA SER A 150 1.08 5.16 -12.78
C SER A 150 2.46 4.88 -13.40
N GLU A 151 2.65 5.26 -14.67
CA GLU A 151 3.96 5.21 -15.34
C GLU A 151 5.01 6.08 -14.62
N GLY A 152 4.61 7.25 -14.08
CA GLY A 152 5.53 8.06 -13.29
C GLY A 152 6.06 7.35 -12.04
N TYR A 153 5.24 6.50 -11.41
CA TYR A 153 5.70 5.65 -10.32
C TYR A 153 6.55 4.47 -10.80
N ARG A 154 6.29 3.90 -11.97
CA ARG A 154 7.20 2.92 -12.59
C ARG A 154 8.60 3.51 -12.74
N ASP A 155 8.70 4.72 -13.35
CA ASP A 155 9.96 5.43 -13.53
C ASP A 155 10.66 5.69 -12.20
N LEU A 156 9.91 6.19 -11.20
CA LEU A 156 10.43 6.46 -9.86
C LEU A 156 11.05 5.20 -9.22
N PHE A 157 10.30 4.10 -9.18
CA PHE A 157 10.77 2.87 -8.54
C PHE A 157 11.90 2.18 -9.32
N THR A 158 11.86 2.24 -10.67
CA THR A 158 12.97 1.78 -11.51
C THR A 158 14.24 2.58 -11.21
N GLY A 159 14.13 3.91 -11.11
CA GLY A 159 15.24 4.78 -10.71
C GLY A 159 15.79 4.49 -9.31
N LYS A 160 14.96 3.98 -8.39
CA LYS A 160 15.40 3.50 -7.07
C LYS A 160 16.10 2.14 -7.11
N GLY A 161 16.04 1.42 -8.22
CA GLY A 161 16.66 0.11 -8.42
C GLY A 161 15.70 -1.08 -8.29
N VAL A 162 14.38 -0.86 -8.35
CA VAL A 162 13.42 -1.96 -8.49
C VAL A 162 13.50 -2.49 -9.93
N PRO A 163 13.65 -3.82 -10.14
CA PRO A 163 13.68 -4.41 -11.46
C PRO A 163 12.39 -4.10 -12.24
N PRO A 164 12.47 -3.49 -13.45
CA PRO A 164 11.29 -3.05 -14.19
C PRO A 164 10.34 -4.19 -14.57
N GLU A 165 10.85 -5.42 -14.75
CA GLU A 165 10.06 -6.62 -15.01
C GLU A 165 9.16 -7.06 -13.86
N ARG A 166 9.42 -6.58 -12.66
CA ARG A 166 8.55 -6.80 -11.48
C ARG A 166 7.47 -5.74 -11.34
N ILE A 167 7.60 -4.60 -12.02
CA ILE A 167 6.68 -3.48 -11.88
C ILE A 167 5.54 -3.60 -12.90
N VAL A 168 4.30 -3.54 -12.40
CA VAL A 168 3.08 -3.55 -13.23
C VAL A 168 2.28 -2.29 -12.93
N VAL A 169 1.96 -1.50 -13.94
CA VAL A 169 1.13 -0.30 -13.78
C VAL A 169 -0.34 -0.69 -13.80
N THR A 170 -0.97 -0.63 -12.63
CA THR A 170 -2.36 -1.10 -12.42
C THR A 170 -3.30 0.01 -11.98
N GLY A 171 -2.77 1.14 -11.49
CA GLY A 171 -3.54 2.10 -10.70
C GLY A 171 -3.59 1.71 -9.22
N ILE A 172 -4.25 2.54 -8.41
CA ILE A 172 -4.51 2.31 -6.98
C ILE A 172 -6.01 2.30 -6.72
N PRO A 173 -6.61 1.23 -6.15
CA PRO A 173 -8.07 1.08 -5.99
C PRO A 173 -8.75 2.16 -5.15
N ASN A 174 -8.01 2.90 -4.34
CA ASN A 174 -8.57 4.00 -3.56
C ASN A 174 -8.62 5.31 -4.33
N PHE A 175 -7.88 5.43 -5.45
CA PHE A 175 -7.70 6.66 -6.22
C PHE A 175 -8.02 6.52 -7.72
N ASP A 176 -8.60 5.43 -8.18
CA ASP A 176 -8.85 5.13 -9.60
C ASP A 176 -10.19 5.68 -10.16
N ASP A 177 -11.00 6.30 -9.30
CA ASP A 177 -12.28 6.91 -9.64
C ASP A 177 -12.55 8.16 -8.79
N CYS A 178 -11.73 9.19 -8.96
CA CYS A 178 -11.92 10.44 -8.22
C CYS A 178 -13.18 11.20 -8.70
N ALA A 179 -13.61 11.00 -9.93
CA ALA A 179 -14.82 11.64 -10.47
C ALA A 179 -16.09 11.32 -9.68
N ARG A 180 -16.15 10.19 -8.98
CA ARG A 180 -17.29 9.82 -8.11
C ARG A 180 -17.55 10.84 -7.01
N PHE A 181 -16.52 11.56 -6.54
CA PHE A 181 -16.64 12.54 -5.48
C PHE A 181 -17.30 13.87 -5.93
N MET A 182 -17.51 14.06 -7.24
CA MET A 182 -18.23 15.24 -7.76
C MET A 182 -19.72 15.24 -7.41
N LYS A 183 -20.30 14.05 -7.17
CA LYS A 183 -21.67 13.89 -6.67
C LYS A 183 -21.63 13.76 -5.15
N ASN A 184 -21.85 14.88 -4.45
CA ASN A 184 -21.78 14.92 -2.99
C ASN A 184 -22.70 16.01 -2.45
N ASP A 185 -22.99 15.93 -1.14
CA ASP A 185 -23.86 16.86 -0.41
C ASP A 185 -23.09 17.85 0.48
N PHE A 186 -21.77 17.98 0.29
CA PHE A 186 -20.99 18.95 1.06
C PHE A 186 -21.44 20.37 0.72
N PRO A 187 -21.82 21.18 1.72
CA PRO A 187 -22.62 22.41 1.51
C PRO A 187 -21.85 23.58 0.86
N LEU A 188 -20.50 23.56 0.94
CA LEU A 188 -19.68 24.63 0.41
C LEU A 188 -19.17 24.31 -1.00
N LYS A 189 -19.09 25.34 -1.85
CA LYS A 189 -18.50 25.30 -3.19
C LYS A 189 -17.65 26.54 -3.41
N HIS A 190 -16.71 26.48 -4.34
CA HIS A 190 -15.91 27.63 -4.78
C HIS A 190 -15.08 28.29 -3.67
N TYR A 191 -14.22 27.49 -3.01
CA TYR A 191 -13.35 27.96 -1.93
C TYR A 191 -11.92 27.44 -2.11
N VAL A 192 -11.01 27.93 -1.28
CA VAL A 192 -9.64 27.42 -1.16
C VAL A 192 -9.60 26.42 0.00
N LEU A 193 -9.30 25.16 -0.31
CA LEU A 193 -9.17 24.10 0.69
C LEU A 193 -7.71 23.92 1.09
N VAL A 194 -7.45 23.89 2.39
CA VAL A 194 -6.16 23.53 2.97
C VAL A 194 -6.29 22.21 3.71
N CYS A 195 -5.68 21.15 3.20
CA CYS A 195 -5.56 19.90 3.92
C CYS A 195 -4.27 19.90 4.75
N THR A 196 -4.41 19.84 6.07
CA THR A 196 -3.27 19.79 6.99
C THR A 196 -2.67 18.39 7.07
N SER A 197 -1.57 18.24 7.78
CA SER A 197 -0.85 16.97 7.96
C SER A 197 -0.48 16.78 9.43
N ASP A 198 -0.28 15.54 9.83
CA ASP A 198 0.19 15.13 11.17
C ASP A 198 1.72 15.16 11.31
N MET A 199 2.40 16.00 10.54
CA MET A 199 3.87 16.05 10.54
C MET A 199 4.45 16.25 11.94
N ARG A 200 3.85 17.13 12.74
CA ARG A 200 4.32 17.41 14.11
C ARG A 200 4.07 16.25 15.06
N GLU A 201 2.99 15.53 14.88
CA GLU A 201 2.62 14.33 15.62
C GLU A 201 3.52 13.13 15.26
N THR A 202 4.16 13.19 14.09
CA THR A 202 5.14 12.20 13.60
C THR A 202 6.58 12.70 13.70
N PHE A 203 6.84 13.70 14.56
CA PHE A 203 8.18 14.27 14.83
C PHE A 203 8.90 14.86 13.60
N LYS A 204 8.14 15.25 12.57
CA LYS A 204 8.65 15.97 11.41
C LYS A 204 8.53 17.48 11.63
N PHE A 205 9.53 18.24 11.17
CA PHE A 205 9.50 19.70 11.31
C PHE A 205 8.42 20.31 10.42
N GLU A 206 7.59 21.17 11.00
CA GLU A 206 6.62 21.98 10.30
C GLU A 206 6.57 23.41 10.81
N ASN A 207 6.74 24.39 9.92
CA ASN A 207 6.48 25.81 10.22
C ASN A 207 5.01 26.11 9.88
N ARG A 208 4.09 25.79 10.83
CA ARG A 208 2.64 25.96 10.67
C ARG A 208 2.26 27.40 10.36
N ARG A 209 2.85 28.37 11.03
CA ARG A 209 2.60 29.80 10.80
C ARG A 209 2.90 30.22 9.35
N ARG A 210 4.03 29.78 8.81
CA ARG A 210 4.40 30.06 7.42
C ARG A 210 3.43 29.40 6.45
N PHE A 211 3.02 28.17 6.76
CA PHE A 211 2.05 27.42 5.94
C PHE A 211 0.69 28.12 5.89
N ILE A 212 0.11 28.51 7.04
CA ILE A 212 -1.16 29.25 7.10
C ILE A 212 -1.06 30.59 6.36
N ARG A 213 0.00 31.35 6.55
CA ARG A 213 0.20 32.63 5.83
C ARG A 213 0.33 32.46 4.31
N LYS A 214 0.96 31.36 3.85
CA LYS A 214 0.99 31.00 2.43
C LYS A 214 -0.43 30.74 1.91
N ALA A 215 -1.23 29.98 2.66
CA ALA A 215 -2.62 29.68 2.29
C ALA A 215 -3.48 30.95 2.22
N VAL A 216 -3.37 31.85 3.19
CA VAL A 216 -4.08 33.16 3.18
C VAL A 216 -3.72 33.97 1.93
N ARG A 217 -2.45 34.05 1.56
CA ARG A 217 -2.03 34.77 0.34
C ARG A 217 -2.59 34.15 -0.95
N ILE A 218 -2.61 32.81 -1.03
CA ILE A 218 -3.18 32.11 -2.19
C ILE A 218 -4.71 32.29 -2.24
N ALA A 219 -5.36 32.30 -1.09
CA ALA A 219 -6.81 32.46 -1.02
C ALA A 219 -7.25 33.85 -1.50
N GLY A 220 -6.50 34.92 -1.17
CA GLY A 220 -6.90 36.29 -1.45
C GLY A 220 -8.23 36.64 -0.77
N THR A 221 -9.24 36.95 -1.55
CA THR A 221 -10.61 37.25 -1.07
C THR A 221 -11.52 36.03 -1.00
N ARG A 222 -11.08 34.86 -1.50
CA ARG A 222 -11.89 33.65 -1.50
C ARG A 222 -12.02 33.07 -0.08
N GLN A 223 -13.14 32.40 0.18
CA GLN A 223 -13.32 31.67 1.45
C GLN A 223 -12.18 30.65 1.64
N LEU A 224 -11.53 30.72 2.80
CA LEU A 224 -10.49 29.77 3.20
C LEU A 224 -11.07 28.70 4.13
N VAL A 225 -10.86 27.45 3.78
CA VAL A 225 -11.37 26.28 4.52
C VAL A 225 -10.18 25.39 4.87
N PHE A 226 -10.06 25.02 6.14
CA PHE A 226 -9.09 24.03 6.62
C PHE A 226 -9.77 22.73 6.94
N LYS A 227 -9.24 21.63 6.41
CA LYS A 227 -9.58 20.27 6.82
C LYS A 227 -8.39 19.69 7.58
N LEU A 228 -8.60 19.45 8.89
CA LEU A 228 -7.54 18.95 9.76
C LEU A 228 -7.33 17.44 9.56
N HIS A 229 -6.06 17.02 9.70
CA HIS A 229 -5.71 15.61 9.65
C HIS A 229 -6.25 14.88 10.90
N PRO A 230 -6.77 13.65 10.78
CA PRO A 230 -7.38 12.93 11.91
C PRO A 230 -6.47 12.67 13.10
N ASN A 231 -5.16 12.60 12.88
CA ASN A 231 -4.15 12.35 13.93
C ASN A 231 -3.59 13.65 14.53
N GLU A 232 -4.00 14.82 14.04
CA GLU A 232 -3.48 16.10 14.47
C GLU A 232 -4.11 16.54 15.82
N ASN A 233 -3.38 17.30 16.62
CA ASN A 233 -3.96 17.97 17.79
C ASN A 233 -4.89 19.10 17.32
N HIS A 234 -6.17 18.79 17.21
CA HIS A 234 -7.18 19.69 16.64
C HIS A 234 -7.26 21.02 17.40
N ALA A 235 -7.30 20.99 18.75
CA ALA A 235 -7.42 22.21 19.55
C ALA A 235 -6.23 23.17 19.35
N ARG A 236 -5.02 22.62 19.19
CA ARG A 236 -3.82 23.42 18.86
C ARG A 236 -3.92 23.98 17.46
N ALA A 237 -4.28 23.13 16.49
CA ALA A 237 -4.36 23.53 15.07
C ALA A 237 -5.40 24.64 14.86
N GLU A 238 -6.59 24.55 15.46
CA GLU A 238 -7.64 25.55 15.40
C GLU A 238 -7.18 26.91 15.96
N ARG A 239 -6.55 26.92 17.14
CA ARG A 239 -6.00 28.16 17.72
C ARG A 239 -4.98 28.84 16.80
N GLU A 240 -4.07 28.06 16.20
CA GLU A 240 -3.04 28.56 15.28
C GLU A 240 -3.65 29.08 13.98
N ILE A 241 -4.68 28.42 13.45
CA ILE A 241 -5.39 28.85 12.25
C ILE A 241 -6.10 30.17 12.51
N HIS A 242 -6.93 30.26 13.56
CA HIS A 242 -7.67 31.48 13.86
C HIS A 242 -6.76 32.66 14.21
N ALA A 243 -5.58 32.41 14.81
CA ALA A 243 -4.59 33.45 15.07
C ALA A 243 -3.98 34.07 13.79
N HIS A 244 -3.98 33.36 12.67
CA HIS A 244 -3.34 33.79 11.42
C HIS A 244 -4.28 33.87 10.21
N ALA A 245 -5.48 33.34 10.34
CA ALA A 245 -6.56 33.33 9.35
C ALA A 245 -7.94 33.40 10.08
N PRO A 246 -8.29 34.52 10.73
CA PRO A 246 -9.46 34.61 11.63
C PRO A 246 -10.81 34.35 10.93
N GLY A 247 -10.91 34.55 9.62
CA GLY A 247 -12.13 34.25 8.84
C GLY A 247 -12.17 32.86 8.22
N ALA A 248 -11.22 31.98 8.52
CA ALA A 248 -11.19 30.65 7.96
C ALA A 248 -12.16 29.71 8.66
N LEU A 249 -12.80 28.84 7.87
CA LEU A 249 -13.59 27.71 8.41
C LEU A 249 -12.67 26.53 8.71
N VAL A 250 -12.90 25.82 9.81
CA VAL A 250 -12.09 24.68 10.22
C VAL A 250 -12.98 23.45 10.40
N TYR A 251 -12.64 22.37 9.69
CA TYR A 251 -13.31 21.08 9.76
C TYR A 251 -12.38 20.02 10.35
N THR A 252 -12.79 19.41 11.43
CA THR A 252 -12.10 18.26 12.07
C THR A 252 -12.61 16.93 11.53
N THR A 253 -13.86 16.90 11.06
CA THR A 253 -14.57 15.74 10.51
C THR A 253 -15.02 15.99 9.07
N GLY A 254 -15.65 15.01 8.44
CA GLY A 254 -16.17 15.09 7.07
C GLY A 254 -15.28 14.39 6.05
N ASN A 255 -15.85 14.18 4.87
CA ASN A 255 -15.18 13.51 3.75
C ASN A 255 -14.26 14.51 3.01
N THR A 256 -12.95 14.27 3.10
CA THR A 256 -11.93 15.16 2.50
C THR A 256 -12.02 15.19 0.98
N GLU A 257 -12.32 14.06 0.35
CA GLU A 257 -12.42 13.93 -1.10
C GLU A 257 -13.60 14.72 -1.67
N GLU A 258 -14.74 14.77 -0.97
CA GLU A 258 -15.89 15.61 -1.33
C GLU A 258 -15.57 17.09 -1.17
N MET A 259 -14.85 17.46 -0.11
CA MET A 259 -14.36 18.82 0.07
C MET A 259 -13.42 19.23 -1.08
N ILE A 260 -12.52 18.33 -1.51
CA ILE A 260 -11.64 18.58 -2.67
C ILE A 260 -12.46 18.72 -3.95
N ALA A 261 -13.47 17.89 -4.15
CA ALA A 261 -14.33 17.98 -5.34
C ALA A 261 -15.03 19.35 -5.48
N ASN A 262 -15.37 19.98 -4.36
CA ASN A 262 -16.08 21.25 -4.32
C ASN A 262 -15.18 22.49 -4.24
N CYS A 263 -13.88 22.35 -3.95
CA CYS A 263 -12.96 23.49 -3.93
C CYS A 263 -12.52 23.90 -5.35
N ASP A 264 -12.04 25.13 -5.51
CA ASP A 264 -11.36 25.59 -6.72
C ASP A 264 -9.86 25.36 -6.61
N VAL A 265 -9.31 25.54 -5.41
CA VAL A 265 -7.88 25.40 -5.11
C VAL A 265 -7.67 24.46 -3.93
N LEU A 266 -6.75 23.53 -4.09
CA LEU A 266 -6.28 22.64 -3.04
C LEU A 266 -4.85 23.03 -2.62
N ILE A 267 -4.65 23.27 -1.34
CA ILE A 267 -3.33 23.45 -0.74
C ILE A 267 -3.07 22.33 0.24
N THR A 268 -2.00 21.59 0.02
CA THR A 268 -1.56 20.52 0.91
C THR A 268 -0.03 20.52 1.01
N ARG A 269 0.51 19.63 1.81
CA ARG A 269 1.95 19.42 1.91
C ARG A 269 2.32 18.08 1.27
N TYR A 270 2.88 17.16 2.03
CA TYR A 270 3.18 15.79 1.61
C TYR A 270 1.95 14.91 1.87
N SER A 271 1.00 14.86 0.93
CA SER A 271 -0.25 14.11 1.13
C SER A 271 -0.80 13.56 -0.19
N THR A 272 -1.27 12.33 -0.16
CA THR A 272 -1.95 11.67 -1.29
C THR A 272 -3.23 12.38 -1.74
N THR A 273 -3.81 13.25 -0.90
CA THR A 273 -4.98 14.06 -1.27
C THR A 273 -4.74 14.97 -2.48
N VAL A 274 -3.48 15.33 -2.76
CA VAL A 274 -3.13 16.09 -3.97
C VAL A 274 -3.51 15.34 -5.25
N TYR A 275 -3.46 14.01 -5.26
CA TYR A 275 -3.85 13.22 -6.43
C TYR A 275 -5.34 13.31 -6.73
N VAL A 276 -6.18 13.41 -5.69
CA VAL A 276 -7.62 13.66 -5.87
C VAL A 276 -7.83 15.02 -6.52
N GLY A 277 -7.16 16.06 -6.04
CA GLY A 277 -7.22 17.40 -6.63
C GLY A 277 -6.77 17.42 -8.08
N LEU A 278 -5.62 16.82 -8.39
CA LEU A 278 -5.08 16.73 -9.75
C LEU A 278 -5.99 15.93 -10.68
N ALA A 279 -6.51 14.79 -10.23
CA ALA A 279 -7.43 13.96 -11.01
C ALA A 279 -8.76 14.67 -11.31
N LEU A 280 -9.19 15.59 -10.44
CA LEU A 280 -10.39 16.42 -10.63
C LEU A 280 -10.10 17.77 -11.33
N GLY A 281 -8.88 17.99 -11.81
CA GLY A 281 -8.51 19.20 -12.53
C GLY A 281 -8.44 20.46 -11.66
N LYS A 282 -8.26 20.32 -10.33
CA LYS A 282 -8.16 21.45 -9.41
C LYS A 282 -6.81 22.14 -9.51
N GLU A 283 -6.77 23.44 -9.24
CA GLU A 283 -5.52 24.15 -8.99
C GLU A 283 -4.92 23.61 -7.67
N CYS A 284 -3.71 23.04 -7.72
CA CYS A 284 -3.10 22.38 -6.57
C CYS A 284 -1.76 23.01 -6.19
N TYR A 285 -1.53 23.12 -4.88
CA TYR A 285 -0.25 23.52 -4.29
C TYR A 285 0.23 22.44 -3.33
N SER A 286 1.46 21.99 -3.49
CA SER A 286 2.11 20.99 -2.64
C SER A 286 3.55 21.41 -2.32
N ASP A 287 4.18 20.74 -1.36
CA ASP A 287 5.62 20.85 -1.11
C ASP A 287 6.44 19.95 -2.06
N PHE A 288 5.79 19.06 -2.82
CA PHE A 288 6.40 18.36 -3.95
C PHE A 288 6.37 19.20 -5.23
N PRO A 289 7.33 19.01 -6.16
CA PRO A 289 7.27 19.59 -7.49
C PRO A 289 5.99 19.17 -8.22
N MET A 290 5.17 20.16 -8.64
CA MET A 290 3.86 19.87 -9.24
C MET A 290 3.97 19.12 -10.58
N GLU A 291 5.03 19.34 -11.35
CA GLU A 291 5.31 18.64 -12.59
C GLU A 291 5.47 17.13 -12.38
N GLU A 292 6.26 16.75 -11.37
CA GLU A 292 6.45 15.36 -10.98
C GLU A 292 5.13 14.74 -10.49
N LEU A 293 4.36 15.48 -9.65
CA LEU A 293 3.09 14.99 -9.14
C LEU A 293 2.08 14.69 -10.26
N ARG A 294 2.04 15.52 -11.32
CA ARG A 294 1.15 15.28 -12.48
C ARG A 294 1.48 13.96 -13.19
N ARG A 295 2.76 13.60 -13.31
CA ARG A 295 3.19 12.34 -13.89
C ARG A 295 2.88 11.13 -12.99
N MET A 296 2.76 11.36 -11.67
CA MET A 296 2.51 10.33 -10.66
C MET A 296 1.03 10.12 -10.33
N VAL A 297 0.11 10.92 -10.90
CA VAL A 297 -1.33 10.76 -10.65
C VAL A 297 -1.75 9.33 -10.95
N PRO A 298 -2.43 8.63 -10.02
CA PRO A 298 -2.95 7.28 -10.25
C PRO A 298 -3.89 7.21 -11.45
N LEU A 299 -3.87 6.10 -12.18
CA LEU A 299 -4.79 5.86 -13.29
C LEU A 299 -6.25 6.04 -12.84
N GLN A 300 -7.06 6.74 -13.67
CA GLN A 300 -8.46 7.07 -13.40
C GLN A 300 -9.39 6.22 -14.28
N ASN A 301 -9.27 4.89 -14.24
CA ASN A 301 -9.99 3.98 -15.14
C ASN A 301 -11.00 3.05 -14.44
N ARG A 302 -11.17 3.18 -13.12
CA ARG A 302 -12.06 2.34 -12.28
C ARG A 302 -11.74 0.85 -12.31
N ARG A 303 -10.56 0.47 -12.78
CA ARG A 303 -10.16 -0.92 -12.98
C ARG A 303 -8.97 -1.35 -12.13
N ALA A 304 -8.43 -0.48 -11.28
CA ALA A 304 -7.21 -0.78 -10.52
C ALA A 304 -7.33 -2.06 -9.70
N ALA A 305 -8.45 -2.28 -9.00
CA ALA A 305 -8.67 -3.49 -8.22
C ALA A 305 -8.73 -4.75 -9.12
N GLN A 306 -9.39 -4.66 -10.26
CA GLN A 306 -9.46 -5.75 -11.25
C GLN A 306 -8.09 -6.03 -11.86
N ASN A 307 -7.36 -4.99 -12.30
CA ASN A 307 -6.02 -5.15 -12.88
C ASN A 307 -5.06 -5.84 -11.89
N ILE A 308 -5.13 -5.47 -10.60
CA ILE A 308 -4.31 -6.12 -9.56
C ILE A 308 -4.72 -7.57 -9.35
N ALA A 309 -6.02 -7.86 -9.34
CA ALA A 309 -6.53 -9.23 -9.26
C ALA A 309 -6.05 -10.10 -10.43
N GLU A 310 -6.05 -9.54 -11.66
CA GLU A 310 -5.48 -10.20 -12.85
C GLU A 310 -3.98 -10.52 -12.68
N VAL A 311 -3.20 -9.59 -12.12
CA VAL A 311 -1.78 -9.85 -11.79
C VAL A 311 -1.63 -10.97 -10.75
N CYS A 312 -2.50 -11.00 -9.73
CA CYS A 312 -2.51 -12.06 -8.73
C CYS A 312 -2.83 -13.43 -9.35
N SER A 313 -3.87 -13.50 -10.18
CA SER A 313 -4.29 -14.75 -10.87
C SER A 313 -3.21 -15.25 -11.83
N ALA A 314 -2.60 -14.36 -12.62
CA ALA A 314 -1.50 -14.72 -13.50
C ALA A 314 -0.30 -15.32 -12.73
N LEU A 315 0.06 -14.72 -11.58
CA LEU A 315 1.16 -15.24 -10.77
C LEU A 315 0.83 -16.62 -10.15
N LEU A 316 -0.43 -16.84 -9.75
CA LEU A 316 -0.89 -18.16 -9.28
C LEU A 316 -0.82 -19.22 -10.38
N GLU A 317 -1.17 -18.87 -11.63
CA GLU A 317 -1.09 -19.76 -12.79
C GLU A 317 0.36 -20.09 -13.17
N GLU A 318 1.24 -19.08 -13.25
CA GLU A 318 2.68 -19.25 -13.51
C GLU A 318 3.31 -20.26 -12.54
N ARG A 319 2.97 -20.17 -11.26
CA ARG A 319 3.49 -21.07 -10.22
C ARG A 319 2.94 -22.48 -10.33
N SER A 320 1.64 -22.62 -10.62
CA SER A 320 1.02 -23.94 -10.80
C SER A 320 1.63 -24.69 -12.00
N ALA A 321 1.84 -24.01 -13.12
CA ALA A 321 2.51 -24.57 -14.29
C ALA A 321 3.96 -24.99 -13.99
N GLY A 322 4.71 -24.17 -13.25
CA GLY A 322 6.07 -24.49 -12.80
C GLY A 322 6.14 -25.72 -11.91
N GLU A 323 5.20 -25.88 -10.97
CA GLU A 323 5.10 -27.05 -10.09
C GLU A 323 4.76 -28.32 -10.86
N GLU A 324 3.87 -28.25 -11.85
CA GLU A 324 3.52 -29.39 -12.72
C GLU A 324 4.72 -29.87 -13.58
N ILE A 325 5.51 -28.91 -14.13
CA ILE A 325 6.73 -29.23 -14.88
C ILE A 325 7.75 -29.91 -13.97
N HIS A 326 7.96 -29.42 -12.75
CA HIS A 326 8.87 -30.03 -11.79
C HIS A 326 8.38 -31.40 -11.31
N ALA A 327 7.08 -31.59 -11.07
CA ALA A 327 6.49 -32.86 -10.73
C ALA A 327 6.60 -33.89 -11.86
N GLY A 328 6.34 -33.44 -13.09
CA GLY A 328 6.53 -34.27 -14.30
C GLY A 328 7.99 -34.71 -14.51
N SER A 329 8.95 -33.80 -14.29
CA SER A 329 10.37 -34.08 -14.36
C SER A 329 10.82 -35.08 -13.29
N ARG A 330 10.33 -34.96 -12.04
CA ARG A 330 10.60 -35.92 -10.96
C ARG A 330 10.01 -37.27 -11.26
N ARG A 331 8.78 -37.39 -11.79
CA ARG A 331 8.16 -38.65 -12.19
C ARG A 331 8.97 -39.34 -13.31
N ARG A 332 9.45 -38.59 -14.31
CA ARG A 332 10.32 -39.14 -15.39
C ARG A 332 11.65 -39.64 -14.86
N LEU A 333 12.28 -38.94 -13.91
CA LEU A 333 13.51 -39.36 -13.25
C LEU A 333 13.31 -40.64 -12.42
N HIS A 334 12.18 -40.77 -11.69
CA HIS A 334 11.84 -41.96 -10.94
C HIS A 334 11.55 -43.14 -11.86
N ALA A 335 10.76 -42.96 -12.90
CA ALA A 335 10.48 -44.01 -13.90
C ALA A 335 11.74 -44.48 -14.63
N GLY A 336 12.66 -43.53 -14.99
CA GLY A 336 13.97 -43.90 -15.56
C GLY A 336 14.85 -44.68 -14.64
N ARG A 337 14.88 -44.37 -13.32
CA ARG A 337 15.60 -45.11 -12.29
C ARG A 337 15.04 -46.54 -12.12
N GLU A 338 13.72 -46.67 -12.03
CA GLU A 338 13.08 -48.00 -11.91
C GLU A 338 13.32 -48.87 -13.15
N SER A 339 13.27 -48.29 -14.34
CA SER A 339 13.59 -48.96 -15.59
C SER A 339 15.05 -49.45 -15.60
N MET A 340 15.99 -48.60 -15.17
CA MET A 340 17.41 -48.94 -15.10
C MET A 340 17.69 -50.03 -14.03
N TYR A 341 17.01 -49.95 -12.88
CA TYR A 341 17.10 -51.01 -11.86
C TYR A 341 16.53 -52.36 -12.37
N ARG A 342 15.46 -52.35 -13.16
CA ARG A 342 14.86 -53.56 -13.76
C ARG A 342 15.81 -54.18 -14.78
N ILE A 343 16.41 -53.38 -15.67
CA ILE A 343 17.40 -53.84 -16.68
C ILE A 343 18.65 -54.43 -16.00
N LEU A 344 19.18 -53.80 -14.96
CA LEU A 344 20.35 -54.30 -14.23
C LEU A 344 20.03 -55.62 -13.46
N ARG A 345 18.85 -55.72 -12.86
CA ARG A 345 18.39 -56.93 -12.17
C ARG A 345 18.22 -58.10 -13.16
N ASP A 346 17.55 -57.85 -14.29
CA ASP A 346 17.26 -58.89 -15.27
C ASP A 346 18.51 -59.30 -16.09
N GLY A 347 19.52 -58.40 -16.19
CA GLY A 347 20.84 -58.70 -16.77
C GLY A 347 21.73 -59.54 -15.85
N LEU A 348 21.66 -59.34 -14.53
CA LEU A 348 22.42 -60.12 -13.53
C LEU A 348 21.92 -61.56 -13.39
N PHE A 349 20.64 -61.83 -13.66
CA PHE A 349 20.07 -63.19 -13.60
C PHE A 349 20.19 -63.99 -14.88
N ARG A 350 20.62 -63.38 -16.03
CA ARG A 350 20.88 -64.12 -17.27
C ARG A 350 22.35 -64.59 -17.44
N GLY A 351 23.24 -64.23 -16.51
CA GLY A 351 24.69 -64.54 -16.60
C GLY A 351 25.14 -65.75 -15.72
N SER A 352 24.20 -66.42 -15.05
CA SER A 352 24.58 -67.58 -14.20
C SER A 352 24.00 -68.90 -14.69
N GLY A 353 23.98 -69.11 -16.02
CA GLY A 353 23.53 -70.37 -16.64
C GLY A 353 24.37 -70.70 -17.85
N ALA A 354 25.66 -71.11 -17.62
CA ALA A 354 26.49 -71.84 -18.57
C ALA A 354 27.57 -72.59 -17.78
#